data_b51a406ffe2e8de767f98bc4d0b40dcf
#
_entry.id   b51a406ffe2e8de767f98bc4d0b40dcf
#
_cell.length_a   1.000
_cell.length_b   1.000
_cell.length_c   1.000
_cell.angle_alpha   90.00
_cell.angle_beta   90.00
_cell.angle_gamma   90.00
#
_symmetry.space_group_name_H-M   'P 1'
#
loop_
_entity.id
_entity.type
_entity.pdbx_description
1 polymer ?
#
loop_
_entity_poly.entity_id
_entity_poly.type
_entity_poly.pdbx_seq_one_letter_code
_entity_poly.pdbx_strand_id
1 'polypeptide(L)'
;VKAALSAKEKEISARFPEWFVKRIREQADKKSELTPEMLNACGAEEWEEISEGGILAALWIISGAYEQGISFELRKIPVAQETIEICELFDLNPYRLSSGECLLMAVENGGDAVKLLSEAGIPSAVIGKVEKGIARKMVGIGTTGFLERPAPDEIRKLTDAASGKE
;
A
#
# COMPACT_ATOMS: atom_id res chain seq x y z
N VAL A 1 6.70 -7.75 2.49
CA VAL A 1 7.48 -8.83 1.83
C VAL A 1 8.81 -9.05 2.57
N LYS A 2 9.69 -8.02 2.71
CA LYS A 2 11.03 -8.16 3.33
C LYS A 2 11.00 -8.74 4.75
N ALA A 3 10.11 -8.24 5.60
CA ALA A 3 9.95 -8.73 6.97
C ALA A 3 9.42 -10.18 7.00
N ALA A 4 8.51 -10.56 6.11
CA ALA A 4 8.03 -11.94 5.98
C ALA A 4 9.15 -12.89 5.54
N LEU A 5 9.99 -12.49 4.58
CA LEU A 5 11.18 -13.27 4.18
C LEU A 5 12.12 -13.50 5.36
N SER A 6 12.40 -12.45 6.15
CA SER A 6 13.29 -12.58 7.31
C SER A 6 12.73 -13.49 8.39
N ALA A 7 11.41 -13.46 8.63
CA ALA A 7 10.77 -14.21 9.69
C ALA A 7 10.39 -15.66 9.29
N LYS A 8 10.07 -15.89 8.02
CA LYS A 8 9.38 -17.10 7.52
C LYS A 8 9.98 -17.69 6.23
N GLU A 9 11.26 -17.47 5.96
CA GLU A 9 11.91 -17.89 4.72
C GLU A 9 11.75 -19.40 4.41
N LYS A 10 11.86 -20.27 5.44
CA LYS A 10 11.69 -21.71 5.26
C LYS A 10 10.29 -22.10 4.81
N GLU A 11 9.28 -21.48 5.37
CA GLU A 11 7.87 -21.72 5.03
C GLU A 11 7.57 -21.24 3.61
N ILE A 12 8.08 -20.07 3.23
CA ILE A 12 7.97 -19.51 1.87
C ILE A 12 8.66 -20.41 0.87
N SER A 13 9.90 -20.84 1.14
CA SER A 13 10.67 -21.73 0.24
C SER A 13 10.07 -23.13 0.12
N ALA A 14 9.37 -23.61 1.14
CA ALA A 14 8.65 -24.88 1.06
C ALA A 14 7.35 -24.79 0.25
N ARG A 15 6.73 -23.61 0.18
CA ARG A 15 5.43 -23.39 -0.48
C ARG A 15 5.56 -23.03 -1.95
N PHE A 16 6.59 -22.26 -2.32
CA PHE A 16 6.74 -21.70 -3.66
C PHE A 16 7.97 -22.28 -4.39
N PRO A 17 7.91 -22.40 -5.73
CA PRO A 17 9.05 -22.81 -6.52
C PRO A 17 10.17 -21.77 -6.47
N GLU A 18 11.42 -22.22 -6.67
CA GLU A 18 12.63 -21.38 -6.52
C GLU A 18 12.59 -20.08 -7.35
N TRP A 19 12.09 -20.16 -8.59
CA TRP A 19 11.97 -18.97 -9.44
C TRP A 19 11.04 -17.91 -8.86
N PHE A 20 9.98 -18.33 -8.17
CA PHE A 20 9.04 -17.39 -7.52
C PHE A 20 9.63 -16.81 -6.23
N VAL A 21 10.33 -17.63 -5.44
CA VAL A 21 11.08 -17.15 -4.25
C VAL A 21 12.12 -16.10 -4.65
N LYS A 22 12.79 -16.29 -5.80
CA LYS A 22 13.70 -15.28 -6.36
C LYS A 22 12.97 -13.96 -6.65
N ARG A 23 11.81 -14.01 -7.31
CA ARG A 23 10.99 -12.81 -7.57
C ARG A 23 10.55 -12.12 -6.26
N ILE A 24 10.17 -12.88 -5.24
CA ILE A 24 9.84 -12.33 -3.92
C ILE A 24 11.02 -11.55 -3.33
N ARG A 25 12.24 -12.07 -3.44
CA ARG A 25 13.46 -11.37 -2.97
C ARG A 25 13.73 -10.10 -3.78
N GLU A 26 13.65 -10.17 -5.11
CA GLU A 26 13.81 -9.02 -5.99
C GLU A 26 12.80 -7.91 -5.65
N GLN A 27 11.54 -8.26 -5.42
CA GLN A 27 10.50 -7.32 -4.99
C GLN A 27 10.79 -6.72 -3.60
N ALA A 28 11.34 -7.51 -2.68
CA ALA A 28 11.70 -7.05 -1.34
C ALA A 28 12.86 -6.04 -1.33
N ASP A 29 13.75 -6.11 -2.29
CA ASP A 29 14.91 -5.24 -2.42
C ASP A 29 14.69 -4.05 -3.37
N LYS A 30 13.54 -4.02 -4.06
CA LYS A 30 13.18 -2.92 -4.94
C LYS A 30 13.02 -1.62 -4.15
N LYS A 31 13.70 -0.58 -4.63
CA LYS A 31 13.59 0.78 -4.07
C LYS A 31 12.71 1.65 -4.96
N SER A 32 12.11 2.66 -4.36
CA SER A 32 11.41 3.69 -5.10
C SER A 32 12.42 4.57 -5.87
N GLU A 33 12.11 4.85 -7.12
CA GLU A 33 12.82 5.83 -7.94
C GLU A 33 12.12 7.20 -7.94
N LEU A 34 11.11 7.36 -7.10
CA LEU A 34 10.33 8.59 -6.98
C LEU A 34 11.18 9.69 -6.34
N THR A 35 11.31 10.82 -7.03
CA THR A 35 12.06 11.98 -6.55
C THR A 35 11.15 13.15 -6.18
N PRO A 36 11.60 14.10 -5.35
CA PRO A 36 10.84 15.33 -5.05
C PRO A 36 10.45 16.12 -6.31
N GLU A 37 11.31 16.13 -7.32
CA GLU A 37 11.05 16.82 -8.59
C GLU A 37 9.87 16.15 -9.34
N MET A 38 9.77 14.82 -9.30
CA MET A 38 8.65 14.08 -9.87
C MET A 38 7.35 14.35 -9.12
N LEU A 39 7.38 14.45 -7.79
CA LEU A 39 6.21 14.82 -6.99
C LEU A 39 5.70 16.20 -7.39
N ASN A 40 6.60 17.18 -7.50
CA ASN A 40 6.25 18.52 -7.96
C ASN A 40 5.70 18.52 -9.40
N ALA A 41 6.30 17.74 -10.29
CA ALA A 41 5.86 17.63 -11.69
C ALA A 41 4.48 16.96 -11.80
N CYS A 42 4.12 16.07 -10.88
CA CYS A 42 2.78 15.49 -10.76
C CYS A 42 1.74 16.48 -10.21
N GLY A 43 2.17 17.64 -9.69
CA GLY A 43 1.29 18.57 -8.98
C GLY A 43 0.83 17.99 -7.65
N ALA A 44 1.69 17.24 -6.96
CA ALA A 44 1.36 16.69 -5.66
C ALA A 44 1.27 17.83 -4.63
N GLU A 45 0.06 18.14 -4.21
CA GLU A 45 -0.20 19.13 -3.16
C GLU A 45 0.15 18.57 -1.80
N GLU A 46 -0.20 17.30 -1.59
CA GLU A 46 0.02 16.58 -0.35
C GLU A 46 0.35 15.12 -0.63
N TRP A 47 1.19 14.53 0.22
CA TRP A 47 1.50 13.12 0.16
C TRP A 47 1.73 12.51 1.54
N GLU A 48 1.51 11.20 1.64
CA GLU A 48 1.73 10.40 2.83
C GLU A 48 2.51 9.16 2.47
N GLU A 49 3.56 8.85 3.23
CA GLU A 49 4.30 7.61 3.10
C GLU A 49 3.47 6.43 3.63
N ILE A 50 3.44 5.31 2.91
CA ILE A 50 2.66 4.14 3.35
C ILE A 50 3.44 3.40 4.44
N SER A 51 3.36 3.93 5.64
CA SER A 51 4.02 3.45 6.85
C SER A 51 3.16 2.44 7.63
N GLU A 52 3.28 2.38 8.96
CA GLU A 52 2.57 1.45 9.83
C GLU A 52 1.04 1.49 9.61
N GLY A 53 0.42 0.31 9.46
CA GLY A 53 -0.99 0.16 9.17
C GLY A 53 -1.35 0.29 7.69
N GLY A 54 -0.35 0.47 6.83
CA GLY A 54 -0.47 0.40 5.37
C GLY A 54 -1.26 1.52 4.74
N ILE A 55 -1.73 1.29 3.50
CA ILE A 55 -2.45 2.30 2.71
C ILE A 55 -3.77 2.74 3.38
N LEU A 56 -4.42 1.86 4.16
CA LEU A 56 -5.65 2.24 4.86
C LEU A 56 -5.37 3.26 5.96
N ALA A 57 -4.24 3.13 6.66
CA ALA A 57 -3.81 4.14 7.64
C ALA A 57 -3.41 5.45 6.96
N ALA A 58 -2.66 5.40 5.84
CA ALA A 58 -2.28 6.58 5.08
C ALA A 58 -3.52 7.36 4.57
N LEU A 59 -4.54 6.66 4.04
CA LEU A 59 -5.82 7.27 3.63
C LEU A 59 -6.56 7.93 4.80
N TRP A 60 -6.50 7.33 5.98
CA TRP A 60 -7.09 7.91 7.19
C TRP A 60 -6.35 9.18 7.61
N ILE A 61 -5.02 9.14 7.61
CA ILE A 61 -4.15 10.25 8.04
C ILE A 61 -4.34 11.45 7.11
N ILE A 62 -4.19 11.26 5.79
CA ILE A 62 -4.29 12.35 4.82
C ILE A 62 -5.68 13.01 4.84
N SER A 63 -6.74 12.21 4.92
CA SER A 63 -8.12 12.72 5.05
C SER A 63 -8.33 13.49 6.35
N GLY A 64 -7.73 13.04 7.46
CA GLY A 64 -7.85 13.68 8.77
C GLY A 64 -7.09 15.00 8.86
N ALA A 65 -5.87 15.04 8.30
CA ALA A 65 -5.02 16.23 8.35
C ALA A 65 -5.65 17.44 7.64
N TYR A 66 -6.43 17.20 6.59
CA TYR A 66 -7.05 18.26 5.79
C TYR A 66 -8.57 18.41 6.01
N GLU A 67 -9.13 17.65 6.95
CA GLU A 67 -10.58 17.64 7.23
C GLU A 67 -11.43 17.41 5.97
N GLN A 68 -10.90 16.64 5.01
CA GLN A 68 -11.55 16.33 3.74
C GLN A 68 -12.08 14.89 3.74
N GLY A 69 -13.24 14.70 3.12
CA GLY A 69 -13.75 13.40 2.80
C GLY A 69 -12.94 12.76 1.66
N ILE A 70 -12.99 11.46 1.59
CA ILE A 70 -12.41 10.68 0.50
C ILE A 70 -13.38 9.59 0.03
N SER A 71 -13.31 9.24 -1.25
CA SER A 71 -13.87 7.99 -1.74
C SER A 71 -12.83 7.25 -2.56
N PHE A 72 -12.65 5.95 -2.30
CA PHE A 72 -11.63 5.13 -2.94
C PHE A 72 -12.13 3.70 -3.18
N GLU A 73 -11.48 3.01 -4.11
CA GLU A 73 -11.76 1.62 -4.45
C GLU A 73 -10.56 0.74 -4.12
N LEU A 74 -10.70 -0.22 -3.19
CA LEU A 74 -9.63 -1.14 -2.80
C LEU A 74 -8.99 -1.85 -4.01
N ARG A 75 -9.81 -2.32 -4.95
CA ARG A 75 -9.35 -3.05 -6.13
C ARG A 75 -8.48 -2.22 -7.09
N LYS A 76 -8.50 -0.89 -6.96
CA LYS A 76 -7.65 0.00 -7.75
C LYS A 76 -6.29 0.24 -7.13
N ILE A 77 -6.11 -0.16 -5.88
CA ILE A 77 -4.81 -0.07 -5.21
C ILE A 77 -3.89 -1.14 -5.79
N PRO A 78 -2.79 -0.77 -6.45
CA PRO A 78 -1.87 -1.73 -7.03
C PRO A 78 -1.13 -2.49 -5.93
N VAL A 79 -1.23 -3.82 -5.96
CA VAL A 79 -0.49 -4.71 -5.05
C VAL A 79 0.27 -5.72 -5.91
N ALA A 80 1.55 -5.87 -5.65
CA ALA A 80 2.38 -6.85 -6.37
C ALA A 80 1.90 -8.28 -6.09
N GLN A 81 1.94 -9.14 -7.11
CA GLN A 81 1.51 -10.54 -6.98
C GLN A 81 2.27 -11.26 -5.87
N GLU A 82 3.55 -11.01 -5.75
CA GLU A 82 4.40 -11.57 -4.71
C GLU A 82 3.91 -11.21 -3.30
N THR A 83 3.40 -9.99 -3.13
CA THR A 83 2.82 -9.53 -1.86
C THR A 83 1.50 -10.25 -1.59
N ILE A 84 0.64 -10.41 -2.59
CA ILE A 84 -0.64 -11.12 -2.47
C ILE A 84 -0.42 -12.56 -2.02
N GLU A 85 0.48 -13.29 -2.69
CA GLU A 85 0.79 -14.69 -2.38
C GLU A 85 1.35 -14.87 -0.96
N ILE A 86 2.21 -13.95 -0.52
CA ILE A 86 2.70 -13.94 0.87
C ILE A 86 1.57 -13.66 1.86
N CYS A 87 0.69 -12.72 1.54
CA CYS A 87 -0.45 -12.39 2.38
C CYS A 87 -1.43 -13.56 2.50
N GLU A 88 -1.72 -14.26 1.41
CA GLU A 88 -2.56 -15.46 1.43
C GLU A 88 -1.93 -16.60 2.25
N LEU A 89 -0.60 -16.80 2.13
CA LEU A 89 0.11 -17.85 2.88
C LEU A 89 0.01 -17.63 4.41
N PHE A 90 0.02 -16.40 4.87
CA PHE A 90 0.10 -16.05 6.28
C PHE A 90 -1.15 -15.36 6.83
N ASP A 91 -2.25 -15.36 6.10
CA ASP A 91 -3.52 -14.71 6.48
C ASP A 91 -3.33 -13.24 6.89
N LEU A 92 -2.66 -12.47 6.02
CA LEU A 92 -2.40 -11.05 6.19
C LEU A 92 -3.27 -10.21 5.27
N ASN A 93 -3.69 -9.04 5.72
CA ASN A 93 -4.34 -8.05 4.85
C ASN A 93 -3.29 -7.18 4.14
N PRO A 94 -3.12 -7.28 2.80
CA PRO A 94 -2.09 -6.53 2.07
C PRO A 94 -2.25 -5.01 2.17
N TYR A 95 -3.46 -4.52 2.40
CA TYR A 95 -3.74 -3.09 2.53
C TYR A 95 -3.39 -2.51 3.91
N ARG A 96 -3.04 -3.37 4.87
CA ARG A 96 -2.61 -3.01 6.23
C ARG A 96 -1.13 -3.29 6.47
N LEU A 97 -0.35 -3.45 5.41
CA LEU A 97 1.09 -3.68 5.48
C LEU A 97 1.85 -2.41 5.14
N SER A 98 2.84 -2.08 5.95
CA SER A 98 3.79 -1.01 5.66
C SER A 98 4.49 -1.24 4.32
N SER A 99 4.65 -0.19 3.54
CA SER A 99 5.25 -0.19 2.22
C SER A 99 6.07 1.08 2.01
N GLY A 100 7.17 1.21 2.78
CA GLY A 100 7.98 2.41 2.87
C GLY A 100 8.60 2.95 1.56
N GLU A 101 8.43 2.22 0.46
CA GLU A 101 8.82 2.67 -0.89
C GLU A 101 7.61 3.14 -1.72
N CYS A 102 6.44 3.25 -1.10
CA CYS A 102 5.21 3.68 -1.74
C CYS A 102 4.66 4.95 -1.09
N LEU A 103 4.09 5.82 -1.93
CA LEU A 103 3.44 7.04 -1.48
C LEU A 103 1.97 7.07 -1.89
N LEU A 104 1.14 7.65 -1.03
CA LEU A 104 -0.19 8.14 -1.35
C LEU A 104 -0.07 9.64 -1.58
N MET A 105 -0.58 10.16 -2.69
CA MET A 105 -0.56 11.59 -2.97
C MET A 105 -1.93 12.11 -3.39
N ALA A 106 -2.22 13.35 -3.05
CA ALA A 106 -3.35 14.11 -3.56
C ALA A 106 -2.86 15.05 -4.66
N VAL A 107 -3.49 14.98 -5.83
CA VAL A 107 -3.15 15.77 -7.01
C VAL A 107 -4.44 16.30 -7.65
N GLU A 108 -4.37 17.43 -8.34
CA GLU A 108 -5.52 18.00 -9.03
C GLU A 108 -5.97 17.10 -10.20
N ASN A 109 -5.03 16.59 -10.99
CA ASN A 109 -5.30 15.69 -12.11
C ASN A 109 -4.54 14.36 -11.97
N GLY A 110 -5.21 13.36 -11.41
CA GLY A 110 -4.63 12.02 -11.21
C GLY A 110 -4.29 11.30 -12.52
N GLY A 111 -5.00 11.58 -13.61
CA GLY A 111 -4.72 10.98 -14.92
C GLY A 111 -3.38 11.44 -15.49
N ASP A 112 -3.11 12.73 -15.42
CA ASP A 112 -1.84 13.30 -15.88
C ASP A 112 -0.67 12.86 -15.00
N ALA A 113 -0.85 12.82 -13.69
CA ALA A 113 0.15 12.30 -12.76
C ALA A 113 0.51 10.83 -13.04
N VAL A 114 -0.49 9.96 -13.24
CA VAL A 114 -0.25 8.55 -13.60
C VAL A 114 0.49 8.43 -14.93
N LYS A 115 0.14 9.22 -15.92
CA LYS A 115 0.84 9.22 -17.22
C LYS A 115 2.31 9.58 -17.06
N LEU A 116 2.61 10.68 -16.35
CA LEU A 116 3.98 11.13 -16.09
C LEU A 116 4.80 10.07 -15.36
N LEU A 117 4.25 9.47 -14.30
CA LEU A 117 4.93 8.43 -13.54
C LEU A 117 5.13 7.15 -14.37
N SER A 118 4.16 6.78 -15.21
CA SER A 118 4.28 5.64 -16.12
C SER A 118 5.39 5.83 -17.15
N GLU A 119 5.55 7.04 -17.70
CA GLU A 119 6.65 7.39 -18.62
C GLU A 119 8.03 7.28 -17.94
N ALA A 120 8.09 7.52 -16.63
CA ALA A 120 9.27 7.31 -15.79
C ALA A 120 9.44 5.86 -15.30
N GLY A 121 8.55 4.93 -15.69
CA GLY A 121 8.60 3.53 -15.24
C GLY A 121 8.13 3.28 -13.81
N ILE A 122 7.47 4.26 -13.19
CA ILE A 122 6.98 4.17 -11.81
C ILE A 122 5.51 3.70 -11.81
N PRO A 123 5.21 2.50 -11.28
CA PRO A 123 3.85 2.00 -11.19
C PRO A 123 2.98 2.91 -10.32
N SER A 124 1.85 3.36 -10.87
CA SER A 124 0.93 4.25 -10.17
C SER A 124 -0.51 4.03 -10.62
N ALA A 125 -1.48 4.42 -9.81
CA ALA A 125 -2.89 4.32 -10.13
C ALA A 125 -3.71 5.41 -9.42
N VAL A 126 -4.78 5.86 -10.08
CA VAL A 126 -5.82 6.67 -9.43
C VAL A 126 -6.73 5.72 -8.65
N ILE A 127 -6.65 5.76 -7.34
CA ILE A 127 -7.39 4.86 -6.44
C ILE A 127 -8.70 5.46 -5.95
N GLY A 128 -8.86 6.79 -6.04
CA GLY A 128 -10.02 7.49 -5.52
C GLY A 128 -9.96 8.99 -5.77
N LYS A 129 -10.73 9.72 -5.00
CA LYS A 129 -10.80 11.19 -5.06
C LYS A 129 -11.08 11.79 -3.68
N VAL A 130 -10.67 13.03 -3.52
CA VAL A 130 -11.03 13.87 -2.38
C VAL A 130 -12.46 14.38 -2.58
N GLU A 131 -13.24 14.43 -1.52
CA GLU A 131 -14.64 14.90 -1.53
C GLU A 131 -14.86 15.94 -0.42
N LYS A 132 -15.89 16.76 -0.58
CA LYS A 132 -16.34 17.66 0.49
C LYS A 132 -16.89 16.88 1.69
N GLY A 133 -16.67 17.40 2.88
CA GLY A 133 -17.10 16.75 4.13
C GLY A 133 -16.00 15.89 4.74
N ILE A 134 -16.37 14.99 5.65
CA ILE A 134 -15.42 14.20 6.47
C ILE A 134 -15.56 12.69 6.27
N ALA A 135 -16.46 12.25 5.37
CA ALA A 135 -16.74 10.84 5.17
C ALA A 135 -15.60 10.16 4.41
N ARG A 136 -15.14 9.02 4.91
CA ARG A 136 -14.11 8.17 4.27
C ARG A 136 -14.78 6.95 3.69
N LYS A 137 -15.18 7.04 2.42
CA LYS A 137 -15.98 6.02 1.73
C LYS A 137 -15.08 5.02 1.00
N MET A 138 -15.32 3.77 1.24
CA MET A 138 -14.74 2.65 0.47
C MET A 138 -15.80 2.15 -0.51
N VAL A 139 -15.57 2.35 -1.80
CA VAL A 139 -16.52 2.02 -2.85
C VAL A 139 -16.21 0.62 -3.41
N GLY A 140 -17.22 -0.25 -3.40
CA GLY A 140 -17.19 -1.58 -3.98
C GLY A 140 -18.21 -1.73 -5.10
N ILE A 141 -18.30 -2.92 -5.68
CA ILE A 141 -19.31 -3.24 -6.71
C ILE A 141 -20.67 -3.33 -6.02
N GLY A 142 -21.52 -2.32 -6.24
CA GLY A 142 -22.87 -2.27 -5.68
C GLY A 142 -22.96 -2.03 -4.17
N THR A 143 -21.83 -1.75 -3.52
CA THR A 143 -21.77 -1.48 -2.07
C THR A 143 -20.88 -0.30 -1.77
N THR A 144 -21.18 0.41 -0.69
CA THR A 144 -20.30 1.45 -0.13
C THR A 144 -20.15 1.18 1.35
N GLY A 145 -18.90 1.02 1.78
CA GLY A 145 -18.52 0.94 3.19
C GLY A 145 -17.81 2.22 3.63
N PHE A 146 -17.38 2.23 4.88
CA PHE A 146 -16.57 3.31 5.43
C PHE A 146 -15.23 2.77 5.88
N LEU A 147 -14.18 3.59 5.71
CA LEU A 147 -12.86 3.28 6.20
C LEU A 147 -12.89 3.25 7.73
N GLU A 148 -12.44 2.15 8.30
CA GLU A 148 -12.28 1.99 9.75
C GLU A 148 -11.06 2.77 10.25
N ARG A 149 -11.00 3.00 11.55
CA ARG A 149 -9.82 3.58 12.20
C ARG A 149 -8.59 2.74 11.93
N PRO A 150 -7.40 3.36 11.85
CA PRO A 150 -6.15 2.64 11.68
C PRO A 150 -5.99 1.53 12.72
N ALA A 151 -5.55 0.38 12.26
CA ALA A 151 -5.19 -0.78 13.08
C ALA A 151 -3.66 -0.98 13.00
N PRO A 152 -3.07 -1.72 13.94
CA PRO A 152 -1.66 -2.09 13.87
C PRO A 152 -1.31 -2.79 12.57
N ASP A 153 -0.05 -2.68 12.16
CA ASP A 153 0.45 -3.34 10.96
C ASP A 153 0.29 -4.87 11.06
N GLU A 154 -0.25 -5.46 9.99
CA GLU A 154 -0.49 -6.90 9.90
C GLU A 154 0.79 -7.74 10.02
N ILE A 155 1.97 -7.16 9.71
CA ILE A 155 3.25 -7.85 9.84
C ILE A 155 3.54 -8.29 11.29
N ARG A 156 2.94 -7.64 12.27
CA ARG A 156 3.09 -8.02 13.69
C ARG A 156 2.62 -9.43 13.97
N LYS A 157 1.65 -9.95 13.22
CA LYS A 157 1.22 -11.37 13.32
C LYS A 157 2.38 -12.34 13.11
N LEU A 158 3.37 -11.99 12.27
CA LEU A 158 4.53 -12.83 11.99
C LEU A 158 5.69 -12.57 12.96
N THR A 159 5.91 -11.31 13.34
CA THR A 159 7.06 -10.91 14.16
C THR A 159 6.83 -11.19 15.64
N ASP A 160 5.62 -10.97 16.15
CA ASP A 160 5.29 -11.20 17.56
C ASP A 160 5.18 -12.70 17.86
N ALA A 161 4.62 -13.50 16.94
CA ALA A 161 4.62 -14.95 17.03
C ALA A 161 6.04 -15.54 17.09
N ALA A 162 7.01 -14.95 16.39
CA ALA A 162 8.41 -15.36 16.42
C ALA A 162 9.12 -14.95 17.73
N SER A 163 8.61 -13.93 18.42
CA SER A 163 9.19 -13.40 19.67
C SER A 163 8.65 -14.01 20.94
N GLY A 164 7.68 -14.93 20.85
CA GLY A 164 7.09 -15.66 22.02
C GLY A 164 6.40 -14.74 23.03
N LYS A 165 5.92 -13.56 22.61
CA LYS A 165 5.10 -12.68 23.46
C LYS A 165 3.63 -12.96 23.17
N GLU A 166 3.02 -13.80 24.02
CA GLU A 166 1.58 -13.82 24.25
C GLU A 166 1.15 -12.59 25.05
#